data_ebefe973ffd9c0cfb27f70133b3c1ca0
#
_entry.id   ebefe973ffd9c0cfb27f70133b3c1ca0
#
_cell.length_a   1.000
_cell.length_b   1.000
_cell.length_c   1.000
_cell.angle_alpha   90.00
_cell.angle_beta   90.00
_cell.angle_gamma   90.00
#
_symmetry.space_group_name_H-M   'P 1'
#
loop_
_entity.id
_entity.type
_entity.pdbx_description
1 polymer ?
#
loop_
_entity_poly.entity_id
_entity_poly.type
_entity_poly.pdbx_seq_one_letter_code
_entity_poly.pdbx_strand_id
1 'polypeptide(L)'
;GAGAAGGNSAELAASGGANVVVFEKRQDRMAQMMALGSNVTTLYPYEEAVAREIASADLVIGAVLVTGAKAPHVITRAMVAGMEPGSVIVDISVDQGGCAETTRPTTYADPTYVVDGVTHFAVTNMPGAVPQTSSHAICAAILPFVQKLASGDWRDNRPLVRGINVENGQLVHPALKDMV
;
A
#
# COMPACT_ATOMS: atom_id res chain seq x y z
N GLY A 1 -3.01 -3.17 -5.50
CA GLY A 1 -2.79 -4.42 -4.74
C GLY A 1 -3.90 -4.71 -3.74
N ALA A 2 -4.30 -5.98 -3.61
CA ALA A 2 -5.35 -6.45 -2.69
C ALA A 2 -4.77 -6.90 -1.33
N GLY A 3 -3.79 -6.18 -0.84
CA GLY A 3 -3.26 -6.36 0.52
C GLY A 3 -4.23 -5.81 1.58
N ALA A 4 -3.78 -5.70 2.84
CA ALA A 4 -4.63 -5.22 3.93
C ALA A 4 -5.23 -3.83 3.61
N ALA A 5 -4.42 -2.86 3.21
CA ALA A 5 -4.91 -1.52 2.92
C ALA A 5 -5.78 -1.48 1.64
N GLY A 6 -5.25 -1.96 0.50
CA GLY A 6 -5.97 -1.92 -0.77
C GLY A 6 -7.23 -2.78 -0.79
N GLY A 7 -7.19 -3.97 -0.16
CA GLY A 7 -8.36 -4.83 -0.04
C GLY A 7 -9.50 -4.21 0.77
N ASN A 8 -9.20 -3.63 1.94
CA ASN A 8 -10.20 -2.92 2.74
C ASN A 8 -10.74 -1.67 2.01
N SER A 9 -9.88 -0.96 1.28
CA SER A 9 -10.32 0.17 0.46
C SER A 9 -11.29 -0.26 -0.65
N ALA A 10 -10.99 -1.38 -1.32
CA ALA A 10 -11.85 -1.94 -2.36
C ALA A 10 -13.20 -2.39 -1.81
N GLU A 11 -13.21 -3.07 -0.65
CA GLU A 11 -14.43 -3.50 0.04
C GLU A 11 -15.31 -2.32 0.43
N LEU A 12 -14.73 -1.27 1.01
CA LEU A 12 -15.46 -0.07 1.41
C LEU A 12 -16.06 0.65 0.19
N ALA A 13 -15.28 0.82 -0.87
CA ALA A 13 -15.73 1.47 -2.10
C ALA A 13 -16.85 0.66 -2.78
N ALA A 14 -16.69 -0.66 -2.88
CA ALA A 14 -17.70 -1.55 -3.46
C ALA A 14 -19.01 -1.53 -2.66
N SER A 15 -18.92 -1.56 -1.33
CA SER A 15 -20.08 -1.46 -0.43
C SER A 15 -20.79 -0.10 -0.54
N GLY A 16 -20.05 0.95 -0.89
CA GLY A 16 -20.60 2.28 -1.19
C GLY A 16 -21.23 2.40 -2.58
N GLY A 17 -21.20 1.34 -3.38
CA GLY A 17 -21.78 1.29 -4.73
C GLY A 17 -20.88 1.78 -5.85
N ALA A 18 -19.58 2.00 -5.60
CA ALA A 18 -18.62 2.35 -6.64
C ALA A 18 -18.33 1.16 -7.56
N ASN A 19 -18.03 1.42 -8.82
CA ASN A 19 -17.40 0.45 -9.71
C ASN A 19 -15.91 0.37 -9.37
N VAL A 20 -15.44 -0.80 -8.94
CA VAL A 20 -14.09 -0.98 -8.43
C VAL A 20 -13.28 -1.88 -9.34
N VAL A 21 -12.11 -1.39 -9.78
CA VAL A 21 -11.11 -2.20 -10.47
C VAL A 21 -9.93 -2.42 -9.54
N VAL A 22 -9.60 -3.68 -9.27
CA VAL A 22 -8.48 -4.06 -8.39
C VAL A 22 -7.38 -4.71 -9.22
N PHE A 23 -6.21 -4.11 -9.23
CA PHE A 23 -5.00 -4.70 -9.80
C PHE A 23 -4.29 -5.57 -8.77
N GLU A 24 -4.15 -6.86 -9.07
CA GLU A 24 -3.49 -7.83 -8.19
C GLU A 24 -2.78 -8.90 -9.03
N LYS A 25 -1.67 -9.44 -8.50
CA LYS A 25 -0.89 -10.51 -9.15
C LYS A 25 -1.27 -11.90 -8.65
N ARG A 26 -1.78 -12.01 -7.44
CA ARG A 26 -2.11 -13.26 -6.79
C ARG A 26 -3.55 -13.67 -7.11
N GLN A 27 -3.73 -14.84 -7.73
CA GLN A 27 -5.05 -15.34 -8.13
C GLN A 27 -6.00 -15.55 -6.95
N ASP A 28 -5.49 -16.02 -5.80
CA ASP A 28 -6.29 -16.20 -4.60
C ASP A 28 -6.86 -14.87 -4.08
N ARG A 29 -6.08 -13.80 -4.14
CA ARG A 29 -6.52 -12.44 -3.78
C ARG A 29 -7.49 -11.86 -4.81
N MET A 30 -7.26 -12.09 -6.09
CA MET A 30 -8.19 -11.68 -7.14
C MET A 30 -9.57 -12.31 -6.91
N ALA A 31 -9.62 -13.62 -6.65
CA ALA A 31 -10.87 -14.32 -6.35
C ALA A 31 -11.59 -13.76 -5.11
N GLN A 32 -10.84 -13.43 -4.05
CA GLN A 32 -11.40 -12.81 -2.85
C GLN A 32 -12.03 -11.44 -3.15
N MET A 33 -11.37 -10.62 -3.97
CA MET A 33 -11.92 -9.31 -4.36
C MET A 33 -13.16 -9.43 -5.23
N MET A 34 -13.17 -10.34 -6.20
CA MET A 34 -14.35 -10.58 -7.04
C MET A 34 -15.57 -11.05 -6.25
N ALA A 35 -15.37 -11.74 -5.12
CA ALA A 35 -16.45 -12.17 -4.25
C ALA A 35 -17.14 -11.02 -3.48
N LEU A 36 -16.59 -9.80 -3.49
CA LEU A 36 -17.17 -8.64 -2.81
C LEU A 36 -18.47 -8.16 -3.48
N GLY A 37 -18.59 -8.29 -4.81
CA GLY A 37 -19.81 -7.88 -5.52
C GLY A 37 -19.63 -7.85 -7.03
N SER A 38 -20.76 -7.73 -7.74
CA SER A 38 -20.79 -7.65 -9.22
C SER A 38 -20.19 -6.34 -9.77
N ASN A 39 -19.99 -5.35 -8.91
CA ASN A 39 -19.37 -4.06 -9.20
C ASN A 39 -17.85 -4.07 -8.97
N VAL A 40 -17.25 -5.25 -8.72
CA VAL A 40 -15.81 -5.42 -8.53
C VAL A 40 -15.21 -6.25 -9.67
N THR A 41 -14.22 -5.68 -10.33
CA THR A 41 -13.43 -6.36 -11.37
C THR A 41 -11.99 -6.48 -10.91
N THR A 42 -11.34 -7.61 -11.20
CA THR A 42 -9.91 -7.81 -10.91
C THR A 42 -9.13 -7.98 -12.20
N LEU A 43 -8.00 -7.30 -12.29
CA LEU A 43 -7.11 -7.34 -13.43
C LEU A 43 -5.67 -7.63 -13.01
N TYR A 44 -4.91 -8.27 -13.88
CA TYR A 44 -3.47 -8.38 -13.72
C TYR A 44 -2.82 -7.04 -14.10
N PRO A 45 -1.83 -6.53 -13.32
CA PRO A 45 -1.27 -5.20 -13.50
C PRO A 45 -0.28 -5.11 -14.66
N TYR A 46 -0.76 -5.34 -15.89
CA TYR A 46 -0.03 -4.96 -17.09
C TYR A 46 -0.07 -3.44 -17.25
N GLU A 47 1.02 -2.83 -17.68
CA GLU A 47 1.16 -1.38 -17.78
C GLU A 47 0.04 -0.75 -18.60
N GLU A 48 -0.29 -1.33 -19.77
CA GLU A 48 -1.36 -0.87 -20.66
C GLU A 48 -2.75 -0.96 -19.99
N ALA A 49 -3.00 -2.02 -19.20
CA ALA A 49 -4.25 -2.17 -18.48
C ALA A 49 -4.37 -1.14 -17.36
N VAL A 50 -3.27 -0.90 -16.62
CA VAL A 50 -3.21 0.13 -15.58
C VAL A 50 -3.46 1.51 -16.19
N ALA A 51 -2.77 1.85 -17.28
CA ALA A 51 -2.92 3.14 -17.97
C ALA A 51 -4.37 3.37 -18.44
N ARG A 52 -5.00 2.35 -19.02
CA ARG A 52 -6.38 2.43 -19.49
C ARG A 52 -7.38 2.70 -18.37
N GLU A 53 -7.30 1.93 -17.28
CA GLU A 53 -8.26 2.05 -16.18
C GLU A 53 -8.05 3.35 -15.38
N ILE A 54 -6.79 3.80 -15.22
CA ILE A 54 -6.48 5.05 -14.51
C ILE A 54 -7.01 6.26 -15.27
N ALA A 55 -7.00 6.25 -16.61
CA ALA A 55 -7.42 7.39 -17.42
C ALA A 55 -8.87 7.84 -17.15
N SER A 56 -9.76 6.92 -16.76
CA SER A 56 -11.17 7.19 -16.48
C SER A 56 -11.54 7.03 -14.99
N ALA A 57 -10.56 6.88 -14.11
CA ALA A 57 -10.81 6.68 -12.69
C ALA A 57 -11.04 8.01 -11.96
N ASP A 58 -12.13 8.13 -11.20
CA ASP A 58 -12.37 9.25 -10.29
C ASP A 58 -11.42 9.22 -9.09
N LEU A 59 -11.11 8.01 -8.59
CA LEU A 59 -10.27 7.78 -7.44
C LEU A 59 -9.30 6.61 -7.69
N VAL A 60 -8.02 6.86 -7.53
CA VAL A 60 -6.97 5.85 -7.56
C VAL A 60 -6.37 5.67 -6.17
N ILE A 61 -6.31 4.44 -5.67
CA ILE A 61 -5.67 4.11 -4.39
C ILE A 61 -4.41 3.29 -4.63
N GLY A 62 -3.28 3.91 -4.34
CA GLY A 62 -1.97 3.28 -4.39
C GLY A 62 -1.67 2.52 -3.10
N ALA A 63 -1.64 1.18 -3.16
CA ALA A 63 -1.40 0.32 -1.99
C ALA A 63 -0.41 -0.80 -2.35
N VAL A 64 0.74 -0.43 -2.88
CA VAL A 64 1.81 -1.36 -3.25
C VAL A 64 2.81 -1.47 -2.11
N LEU A 65 3.08 -2.68 -1.68
CA LEU A 65 4.07 -2.97 -0.64
C LEU A 65 5.09 -3.98 -1.15
N VAL A 66 6.36 -3.61 -1.07
CA VAL A 66 7.48 -4.54 -1.24
C VAL A 66 8.27 -4.58 0.07
N THR A 67 8.24 -5.72 0.75
CA THR A 67 8.88 -5.87 2.07
C THR A 67 10.38 -5.61 1.98
N GLY A 68 10.88 -4.65 2.75
CA GLY A 68 12.30 -4.32 2.82
C GLY A 68 12.87 -3.59 1.60
N ALA A 69 12.02 -3.11 0.69
CA ALA A 69 12.44 -2.35 -0.49
C ALA A 69 11.54 -1.13 -0.73
N LYS A 70 12.03 -0.22 -1.54
CA LYS A 70 11.25 0.91 -2.03
C LYS A 70 10.07 0.39 -2.88
N ALA A 71 8.89 1.01 -2.75
CA ALA A 71 7.77 0.68 -3.61
C ALA A 71 8.13 0.96 -5.08
N PRO A 72 7.82 0.05 -6.03
CA PRO A 72 7.99 0.36 -7.43
C PRO A 72 6.96 1.41 -7.87
N HIS A 73 7.35 2.32 -8.73
CA HIS A 73 6.42 3.22 -9.38
C HIS A 73 5.60 2.42 -10.40
N VAL A 74 4.33 2.23 -10.11
CA VAL A 74 3.37 1.54 -10.99
C VAL A 74 2.48 2.51 -11.74
N ILE A 75 2.48 3.78 -11.34
CA ILE A 75 1.75 4.88 -11.96
C ILE A 75 2.80 5.90 -12.44
N THR A 76 2.94 6.01 -13.75
CA THR A 76 3.88 6.95 -14.35
C THR A 76 3.30 8.37 -14.38
N ARG A 77 4.17 9.37 -14.53
CA ARG A 77 3.73 10.76 -14.73
C ARG A 77 2.86 10.90 -15.97
N ALA A 78 3.15 10.15 -17.03
CA ALA A 78 2.34 10.17 -18.26
C ALA A 78 0.92 9.62 -18.00
N MET A 79 0.76 8.59 -17.17
CA MET A 79 -0.55 8.09 -16.77
C MET A 79 -1.33 9.14 -15.97
N VAL A 80 -0.67 9.84 -15.04
CA VAL A 80 -1.30 10.93 -14.27
C VAL A 80 -1.78 12.07 -15.19
N ALA A 81 -0.94 12.48 -16.12
CA ALA A 81 -1.32 13.51 -17.10
C ALA A 81 -2.47 13.10 -18.03
N GLY A 82 -2.74 11.80 -18.15
CA GLY A 82 -3.87 11.24 -18.93
C GLY A 82 -5.17 11.07 -18.14
N MET A 83 -5.16 11.33 -16.81
CA MET A 83 -6.36 11.27 -15.98
C MET A 83 -7.28 12.47 -16.20
N GLU A 84 -8.56 12.31 -15.88
CA GLU A 84 -9.50 13.41 -15.95
C GLU A 84 -9.21 14.46 -14.88
N PRO A 85 -9.21 15.77 -15.21
CA PRO A 85 -9.05 16.83 -14.22
C PRO A 85 -10.12 16.74 -13.11
N GLY A 86 -9.68 16.87 -11.85
CA GLY A 86 -10.54 16.72 -10.67
C GLY A 86 -10.53 15.33 -10.06
N SER A 87 -9.94 14.33 -10.73
CA SER A 87 -9.70 13.01 -10.15
C SER A 87 -8.69 13.07 -8.98
N VAL A 88 -8.66 12.00 -8.20
CA VAL A 88 -7.90 11.94 -6.95
C VAL A 88 -6.98 10.71 -6.93
N ILE A 89 -5.75 10.90 -6.50
CA ILE A 89 -4.82 9.81 -6.16
C ILE A 89 -4.55 9.84 -4.65
N VAL A 90 -4.83 8.73 -3.96
CA VAL A 90 -4.43 8.48 -2.58
C VAL A 90 -3.30 7.46 -2.57
N ASP A 91 -2.08 7.89 -2.29
CA ASP A 91 -0.92 6.99 -2.26
C ASP A 91 -0.58 6.56 -0.83
N ILE A 92 -1.08 5.38 -0.44
CA ILE A 92 -0.81 4.78 0.88
C ILE A 92 0.65 4.26 0.96
N SER A 93 1.29 4.05 -0.19
CA SER A 93 2.68 3.57 -0.26
C SER A 93 3.71 4.69 -0.01
N VAL A 94 3.28 5.91 0.29
CA VAL A 94 4.13 7.10 0.44
C VAL A 94 5.29 6.90 1.41
N ASP A 95 5.07 6.20 2.53
CA ASP A 95 6.12 5.91 3.52
C ASP A 95 7.26 5.04 2.97
N GLN A 96 7.02 4.36 1.85
CA GLN A 96 8.01 3.56 1.11
C GLN A 96 8.43 4.20 -0.22
N GLY A 97 8.24 5.49 -0.35
CA GLY A 97 8.62 6.29 -1.52
C GLY A 97 7.50 6.52 -2.53
N GLY A 98 6.30 5.99 -2.28
CA GLY A 98 5.14 6.13 -3.16
C GLY A 98 5.12 5.15 -4.33
N CYS A 99 3.95 4.88 -4.86
CA CYS A 99 3.77 4.04 -6.05
C CYS A 99 3.46 4.84 -7.33
N ALA A 100 3.27 6.15 -7.22
CA ALA A 100 3.18 7.05 -8.38
C ALA A 100 4.45 7.91 -8.49
N GLU A 101 4.94 8.13 -9.70
CA GLU A 101 6.11 8.99 -9.96
C GLU A 101 5.89 10.44 -9.51
N THR A 102 4.63 10.88 -9.42
CA THR A 102 4.23 12.20 -8.97
C THR A 102 4.06 12.31 -7.46
N THR A 103 4.19 11.18 -6.73
CA THR A 103 4.02 11.17 -5.27
C THR A 103 5.14 11.92 -4.58
N ARG A 104 4.76 12.83 -3.68
CA ARG A 104 5.63 13.44 -2.69
C ARG A 104 4.97 13.43 -1.32
N PRO A 105 5.72 13.22 -0.23
CA PRO A 105 5.17 13.21 1.12
C PRO A 105 4.49 14.53 1.47
N THR A 106 3.33 14.44 2.13
CA THR A 106 2.59 15.57 2.69
C THR A 106 2.32 15.35 4.18
N THR A 107 1.71 16.33 4.83
CA THR A 107 1.35 16.29 6.25
C THR A 107 -0.14 16.58 6.42
N TYR A 108 -0.71 16.27 7.58
CA TYR A 108 -2.11 16.63 7.86
C TYR A 108 -2.38 18.13 7.91
N ALA A 109 -1.36 18.98 8.07
CA ALA A 109 -1.50 20.43 8.02
C ALA A 109 -1.65 20.95 6.57
N ASP A 110 -1.02 20.27 5.59
CA ASP A 110 -1.12 20.54 4.16
C ASP A 110 -1.18 19.18 3.43
N PRO A 111 -2.38 18.54 3.39
CA PRO A 111 -2.50 17.13 3.07
C PRO A 111 -2.50 16.83 1.57
N THR A 112 -2.78 17.82 0.73
CA THR A 112 -3.00 17.61 -0.71
C THR A 112 -2.19 18.56 -1.57
N TYR A 113 -1.96 18.17 -2.81
CA TYR A 113 -1.41 19.01 -3.87
C TYR A 113 -1.98 18.56 -5.22
N VAL A 114 -1.85 19.39 -6.23
CA VAL A 114 -2.35 19.12 -7.57
C VAL A 114 -1.19 18.97 -8.55
N VAL A 115 -1.24 17.94 -9.39
CA VAL A 115 -0.34 17.74 -10.54
C VAL A 115 -1.21 17.41 -11.75
N ASP A 116 -1.06 18.14 -12.84
CA ASP A 116 -1.78 17.97 -14.10
C ASP A 116 -3.33 17.89 -13.91
N GLY A 117 -3.87 18.68 -12.97
CA GLY A 117 -5.30 18.70 -12.66
C GLY A 117 -5.78 17.58 -11.71
N VAL A 118 -4.90 16.66 -11.32
CA VAL A 118 -5.19 15.53 -10.43
C VAL A 118 -4.76 15.86 -9.00
N THR A 119 -5.68 15.70 -8.06
CA THR A 119 -5.41 15.92 -6.63
C THR A 119 -4.70 14.71 -6.04
N HIS A 120 -3.57 14.95 -5.38
CA HIS A 120 -2.80 13.93 -4.67
C HIS A 120 -2.96 14.09 -3.17
N PHE A 121 -3.24 12.97 -2.49
CA PHE A 121 -3.17 12.83 -1.03
C PHE A 121 -2.11 11.78 -0.69
N ALA A 122 -1.03 12.21 -0.05
CA ALA A 122 0.12 11.36 0.26
C ALA A 122 0.69 11.69 1.65
N VAL A 123 -0.21 11.77 2.64
CA VAL A 123 0.18 12.04 4.03
C VAL A 123 0.94 10.85 4.60
N THR A 124 2.12 11.12 5.13
CA THR A 124 2.93 10.08 5.80
C THR A 124 2.26 9.62 7.09
N ASN A 125 2.46 8.33 7.42
CA ASN A 125 1.88 7.73 8.62
C ASN A 125 0.37 7.97 8.74
N MET A 126 -0.40 7.65 7.69
CA MET A 126 -1.87 7.78 7.68
C MET A 126 -2.55 7.20 8.92
N PRO A 127 -2.10 6.05 9.49
CA PRO A 127 -2.66 5.52 10.74
C PRO A 127 -2.57 6.49 11.93
N GLY A 128 -1.66 7.45 11.88
CA GLY A 128 -1.52 8.49 12.90
C GLY A 128 -2.73 9.42 13.04
N ALA A 129 -3.63 9.46 12.04
CA ALA A 129 -4.90 10.20 12.15
C ALA A 129 -5.92 9.55 13.11
N VAL A 130 -5.76 8.26 13.37
CA VAL A 130 -6.64 7.47 14.28
C VAL A 130 -5.78 6.73 15.32
N PRO A 131 -5.02 7.46 16.17
CA PRO A 131 -3.91 6.89 16.94
C PRO A 131 -4.35 5.82 17.94
N GLN A 132 -5.52 5.97 18.55
CA GLN A 132 -6.05 4.99 19.50
C GLN A 132 -6.32 3.65 18.80
N THR A 133 -7.07 3.66 17.69
CA THR A 133 -7.39 2.46 16.91
C THR A 133 -6.13 1.81 16.36
N SER A 134 -5.24 2.61 15.79
CA SER A 134 -4.00 2.13 15.18
C SER A 134 -3.06 1.51 16.21
N SER A 135 -2.93 2.11 17.40
CA SER A 135 -2.10 1.57 18.47
C SER A 135 -2.65 0.24 18.99
N HIS A 136 -3.95 0.13 19.20
CA HIS A 136 -4.56 -1.14 19.61
C HIS A 136 -4.38 -2.23 18.55
N ALA A 137 -4.59 -1.91 17.27
CA ALA A 137 -4.45 -2.86 16.19
C ALA A 137 -3.00 -3.37 16.05
N ILE A 138 -2.02 -2.47 16.09
CA ILE A 138 -0.60 -2.86 16.00
C ILE A 138 -0.16 -3.66 17.24
N CYS A 139 -0.57 -3.25 18.44
CA CYS A 139 -0.27 -4.00 19.66
C CYS A 139 -0.83 -5.43 19.62
N ALA A 140 -2.08 -5.59 19.17
CA ALA A 140 -2.68 -6.91 19.01
C ALA A 140 -1.90 -7.77 17.99
N ALA A 141 -1.46 -7.17 16.89
CA ALA A 141 -0.72 -7.88 15.85
C ALA A 141 0.70 -8.28 16.27
N ILE A 142 1.41 -7.44 17.03
CA ILE A 142 2.81 -7.71 17.44
C ILE A 142 2.93 -8.52 18.73
N LEU A 143 1.91 -8.51 19.60
CA LEU A 143 1.96 -9.17 20.91
C LEU A 143 2.39 -10.64 20.87
N PRO A 144 1.89 -11.50 19.95
CA PRO A 144 2.34 -12.89 19.85
C PRO A 144 3.84 -13.03 19.56
N PHE A 145 4.39 -12.10 18.76
CA PHE A 145 5.82 -12.08 18.44
C PHE A 145 6.65 -11.60 19.63
N VAL A 146 6.17 -10.60 20.38
CA VAL A 146 6.83 -10.12 21.61
C VAL A 146 6.88 -11.24 22.64
N GLN A 147 5.78 -11.95 22.85
CA GLN A 147 5.72 -13.12 23.75
C GLN A 147 6.70 -14.22 23.31
N LYS A 148 6.80 -14.47 22.01
CA LYS A 148 7.73 -15.46 21.47
C LYS A 148 9.20 -15.05 21.67
N LEU A 149 9.52 -13.77 21.51
CA LEU A 149 10.84 -13.22 21.83
C LEU A 149 11.17 -13.39 23.31
N ALA A 150 10.21 -13.11 24.19
CA ALA A 150 10.39 -13.20 25.64
C ALA A 150 10.56 -14.65 26.14
N SER A 151 9.95 -15.65 25.47
CA SER A 151 10.08 -17.07 25.82
C SER A 151 11.46 -17.67 25.49
N GLY A 152 12.27 -17.01 24.69
CA GLY A 152 13.59 -17.47 24.28
C GLY A 152 13.60 -18.40 23.04
N ASP A 153 12.47 -18.98 22.67
CA ASP A 153 12.36 -19.94 21.55
C ASP A 153 12.10 -19.29 20.18
N TRP A 154 12.42 -18.03 20.08
CA TRP A 154 12.08 -17.24 18.89
C TRP A 154 12.86 -17.62 17.63
N ARG A 155 14.03 -18.29 17.78
CA ARG A 155 14.85 -18.69 16.63
C ARG A 155 14.18 -19.76 15.75
N ASP A 156 13.21 -20.49 16.28
CA ASP A 156 12.36 -21.42 15.52
C ASP A 156 11.22 -20.71 14.79
N ASN A 157 11.00 -19.43 15.08
CA ASN A 157 9.97 -18.62 14.44
C ASN A 157 10.52 -17.95 13.19
N ARG A 158 10.22 -18.51 12.03
CA ARG A 158 10.72 -18.05 10.73
C ARG A 158 10.45 -16.57 10.43
N PRO A 159 9.26 -15.99 10.74
CA PRO A 159 9.03 -14.56 10.62
C PRO A 159 9.99 -13.71 11.46
N LEU A 160 10.23 -14.07 12.72
CA LEU A 160 11.15 -13.34 13.59
C LEU A 160 12.59 -13.40 13.09
N VAL A 161 13.05 -14.59 12.68
CA VAL A 161 14.39 -14.77 12.13
C VAL A 161 14.59 -13.95 10.85
N ARG A 162 13.58 -13.88 9.98
CA ARG A 162 13.61 -13.05 8.77
C ARG A 162 13.55 -11.55 9.06
N GLY A 163 13.06 -11.15 10.22
CA GLY A 163 12.99 -9.75 10.65
C GLY A 163 14.27 -9.21 11.30
N ILE A 164 15.33 -10.04 11.43
CA ILE A 164 16.60 -9.58 12.02
C ILE A 164 17.28 -8.64 11.03
N ASN A 165 17.42 -7.39 11.43
CA ASN A 165 18.15 -6.39 10.65
C ASN A 165 19.62 -6.33 11.04
N VAL A 166 19.88 -6.35 12.35
CA VAL A 166 21.24 -6.27 12.93
C VAL A 166 21.42 -7.40 13.92
N GLU A 167 22.52 -8.12 13.86
CA GLU A 167 22.92 -9.14 14.83
C GLU A 167 24.39 -8.95 15.18
N ASN A 168 24.70 -8.91 16.48
CA ASN A 168 26.06 -8.68 17.01
C ASN A 168 26.76 -7.44 16.42
N GLY A 169 26.00 -6.36 16.21
CA GLY A 169 26.50 -5.12 15.65
C GLY A 169 26.73 -5.13 14.14
N GLN A 170 26.36 -6.20 13.47
CA GLN A 170 26.50 -6.34 12.00
C GLN A 170 25.14 -6.31 11.32
N LEU A 171 25.07 -5.65 10.17
CA LEU A 171 23.90 -5.63 9.31
C LEU A 171 23.75 -6.99 8.62
N VAL A 172 22.70 -7.74 8.94
CA VAL A 172 22.52 -9.11 8.44
C VAL A 172 21.36 -9.25 7.45
N HIS A 173 20.38 -8.33 7.47
CA HIS A 173 19.24 -8.42 6.56
C HIS A 173 19.64 -8.15 5.11
N PRO A 174 19.31 -9.06 4.16
CA PRO A 174 19.75 -8.93 2.76
C PRO A 174 19.33 -7.61 2.11
N ALA A 175 18.09 -7.18 2.34
CA ALA A 175 17.55 -5.94 1.75
C ALA A 175 18.23 -4.65 2.27
N LEU A 176 19.01 -4.72 3.34
CA LEU A 176 19.68 -3.56 3.93
C LEU A 176 21.18 -3.54 3.62
N LYS A 177 21.76 -4.65 3.15
CA LYS A 177 23.20 -4.75 2.85
C LYS A 177 23.66 -3.80 1.75
N ASP A 178 22.76 -3.47 0.82
CA ASP A 178 23.06 -2.58 -0.31
C ASP A 178 22.73 -1.10 0.00
N MET A 179 22.32 -0.79 1.24
CA MET A 179 21.92 0.56 1.66
C MET A 179 22.98 1.29 2.49
N VAL A 180 24.10 0.61 2.79
CA VAL A 180 25.21 1.14 3.61
C VAL A 180 26.52 1.03 2.86
#